data_37e59ba3c9583e2116591a51030b41ad
#
_entry.id   37e59ba3c9583e2116591a51030b41ad
#
_cell.length_a   1.000
_cell.length_b   1.000
_cell.length_c   1.000
_cell.angle_alpha   90.00
_cell.angle_beta   90.00
_cell.angle_gamma   90.00
#
_symmetry.space_group_name_H-M   'P 1'
#
loop_
_entity.id
_entity.type
_entity.pdbx_description
1 polymer ?
#
loop_
_entity_poly.entity_id
_entity_poly.type
_entity_poly.pdbx_seq_one_letter_code
_entity_poly.pdbx_strand_id
1 'polypeptide(L)'
;MIVIVRGGANNKVYQVEWKTLGELAENLDYLRKPVTKGSRSSGIYPYYGASGIVDYVDDYIFDGDYLLVSEDGANLIARKTPIAFSVTGKSWINNHAHVLKFESDIDRKYVSYYLNHIDLTPYISGAAQPKLNQQNLNSIKLAYPKQEVRNKIVQVLDNFDAVCNDLNIGLPKEIELRQKQYEYFREKLLTFTAEGVYPGQWTVSGDRPT
;
A
#
# COMPACT_ATOMS: atom_id res chain seq x y z
N MET A 1 10.68 -17.06 9.34
CA MET A 1 10.65 -17.00 10.82
C MET A 1 9.20 -16.78 11.23
N ILE A 2 8.63 -17.69 12.00
CA ILE A 2 7.25 -17.57 12.50
C ILE A 2 7.31 -16.75 13.79
N VAL A 3 6.58 -15.65 13.83
CA VAL A 3 6.45 -14.80 15.02
C VAL A 3 5.03 -14.94 15.57
N ILE A 4 4.92 -15.10 16.87
CA ILE A 4 3.64 -15.17 17.57
C ILE A 4 3.31 -13.78 18.07
N VAL A 5 2.27 -13.16 17.53
CA VAL A 5 1.80 -11.84 17.95
C VAL A 5 0.58 -12.00 18.85
N ARG A 6 0.62 -11.39 20.02
CA ARG A 6 -0.53 -11.30 20.92
C ARG A 6 -1.25 -9.98 20.69
N GLY A 7 -2.54 -10.01 20.43
CA GLY A 7 -3.32 -8.79 20.20
C GLY A 7 -4.81 -8.96 20.44
N GLY A 8 -5.47 -7.86 20.78
CA GLY A 8 -6.91 -7.78 21.03
C GLY A 8 -7.32 -8.09 22.47
N ALA A 9 -8.55 -7.68 22.84
CA ALA A 9 -9.14 -7.79 24.19
C ALA A 9 -9.17 -9.23 24.76
N ASN A 10 -8.95 -10.25 23.93
CA ASN A 10 -8.99 -11.67 24.32
C ASN A 10 -7.62 -12.37 24.24
N ASN A 11 -6.52 -11.64 24.23
CA ASN A 11 -5.16 -12.21 24.21
C ASN A 11 -4.95 -13.31 23.11
N LYS A 12 -5.62 -13.16 21.96
CA LYS A 12 -5.47 -14.11 20.86
C LYS A 12 -4.05 -14.05 20.30
N VAL A 13 -3.46 -15.21 20.15
CA VAL A 13 -2.14 -15.37 19.55
C VAL A 13 -2.31 -15.59 18.06
N TYR A 14 -1.68 -14.73 17.25
CA TYR A 14 -1.66 -14.88 15.80
C TYR A 14 -0.26 -15.33 15.38
N GLN A 15 -0.22 -16.33 14.52
CA GLN A 15 1.00 -16.73 13.83
C GLN A 15 1.23 -15.79 12.65
N VAL A 16 2.39 -15.15 12.61
CA VAL A 16 2.82 -14.29 11.52
C VAL A 16 4.11 -14.83 10.93
N GLU A 17 4.12 -15.03 9.62
CA GLU A 17 5.31 -15.33 8.84
C GLU A 17 5.87 -14.00 8.29
N TRP A 18 7.20 -13.90 8.24
CA TRP A 18 7.84 -12.81 7.52
C TRP A 18 8.20 -13.29 6.13
N LYS A 19 7.65 -12.63 5.12
CA LYS A 19 7.92 -12.89 3.71
C LYS A 19 8.49 -11.64 3.04
N THR A 20 9.31 -11.84 2.04
CA THR A 20 9.75 -10.76 1.17
C THR A 20 8.68 -10.45 0.12
N LEU A 21 8.65 -9.22 -0.38
CA LEU A 21 7.71 -8.85 -1.43
C LEU A 21 7.89 -9.70 -2.69
N GLY A 22 9.15 -10.06 -3.02
CA GLY A 22 9.45 -10.94 -4.15
C GLY A 22 8.95 -12.38 -4.01
N GLU A 23 8.63 -12.85 -2.77
CA GLU A 23 7.98 -14.13 -2.53
C GLU A 23 6.46 -14.06 -2.66
N LEU A 24 5.88 -12.85 -2.63
CA LEU A 24 4.43 -12.62 -2.62
C LEU A 24 3.86 -12.18 -3.97
N ALA A 25 4.69 -11.58 -4.82
CA ALA A 25 4.27 -10.97 -6.07
C ALA A 25 5.22 -11.26 -7.21
N GLU A 26 4.68 -11.43 -8.39
CA GLU A 26 5.43 -11.43 -9.64
C GLU A 26 5.70 -9.98 -10.07
N ASN A 27 6.98 -9.65 -10.28
CA ASN A 27 7.36 -8.34 -10.80
C ASN A 27 7.36 -8.35 -12.33
N LEU A 28 6.54 -7.48 -12.93
CA LEU A 28 6.34 -7.36 -14.37
C LEU A 28 7.04 -6.11 -14.97
N ASP A 29 8.03 -5.57 -14.31
CA ASP A 29 8.74 -4.36 -14.75
C ASP A 29 9.34 -4.48 -16.16
N TYR A 30 9.68 -5.69 -16.59
CA TYR A 30 10.22 -5.97 -17.91
C TYR A 30 9.23 -5.72 -19.07
N LEU A 31 7.95 -5.63 -18.77
CA LEU A 31 6.90 -5.32 -19.76
C LEU A 31 6.66 -3.81 -19.92
N ARG A 32 7.19 -2.98 -19.03
CA ARG A 32 7.00 -1.53 -19.07
C ARG A 32 7.64 -0.89 -20.30
N LYS A 33 6.98 0.11 -20.86
CA LYS A 33 7.50 0.88 -22.00
C LYS A 33 7.33 2.37 -21.75
N PRO A 34 8.41 3.12 -21.46
CA PRO A 34 8.32 4.57 -21.37
C PRO A 34 8.09 5.17 -22.75
N VAL A 35 7.13 6.10 -22.85
CA VAL A 35 6.87 6.88 -24.07
C VAL A 35 6.96 8.36 -23.74
N THR A 36 7.79 9.09 -24.48
CA THR A 36 7.93 10.54 -24.29
C THR A 36 6.63 11.26 -24.59
N LYS A 37 6.37 12.39 -23.93
CA LYS A 37 5.10 13.12 -24.07
C LYS A 37 4.76 13.45 -25.52
N GLY A 38 5.75 13.85 -26.31
CA GLY A 38 5.53 14.22 -27.72
C GLY A 38 5.29 13.03 -28.66
N SER A 39 5.50 11.79 -28.21
CA SER A 39 5.30 10.56 -28.98
C SER A 39 4.07 9.77 -28.54
N ARG A 40 3.27 10.31 -27.60
CA ARG A 40 2.04 9.67 -27.16
C ARG A 40 0.91 10.08 -28.07
N SER A 41 0.18 9.11 -28.61
CA SER A 41 -1.10 9.35 -29.29
C SER A 41 -2.20 9.43 -28.24
N SER A 42 -3.02 10.48 -28.29
CA SER A 42 -4.10 10.69 -27.33
C SER A 42 -5.20 9.63 -27.49
N GLY A 43 -5.72 9.10 -26.38
CA GLY A 43 -6.72 8.05 -26.38
C GLY A 43 -7.47 7.94 -25.06
N ILE A 44 -7.94 6.72 -24.74
CA ILE A 44 -8.81 6.44 -23.60
C ILE A 44 -8.13 5.61 -22.49
N TYR A 45 -6.99 5.01 -22.78
CA TYR A 45 -6.31 4.16 -21.80
C TYR A 45 -5.41 4.99 -20.90
N PRO A 46 -5.49 4.81 -19.56
CA PRO A 46 -4.68 5.58 -18.64
C PRO A 46 -3.20 5.23 -18.77
N TYR A 47 -2.36 6.26 -18.83
CA TYR A 47 -0.91 6.17 -18.82
C TYR A 47 -0.39 6.53 -17.42
N TYR A 48 0.16 5.54 -16.73
CA TYR A 48 0.59 5.67 -15.33
C TYR A 48 2.06 6.03 -15.19
N GLY A 49 2.32 6.93 -14.24
CA GLY A 49 3.63 7.24 -13.71
C GLY A 49 3.78 6.86 -12.24
N ALA A 50 4.79 7.43 -11.56
CA ALA A 50 5.11 7.13 -10.16
C ALA A 50 3.98 7.41 -9.17
N SER A 51 3.13 8.39 -9.44
CA SER A 51 2.11 8.87 -8.48
C SER A 51 0.68 8.82 -9.04
N GLY A 52 0.43 8.00 -10.06
CA GLY A 52 -0.88 7.86 -10.67
C GLY A 52 -0.91 8.17 -12.17
N ILE A 53 -2.09 8.50 -12.69
CA ILE A 53 -2.31 8.79 -14.10
C ILE A 53 -1.65 10.13 -14.47
N VAL A 54 -0.82 10.11 -15.50
CA VAL A 54 -0.13 11.31 -16.02
C VAL A 54 -0.60 11.69 -17.43
N ASP A 55 -1.30 10.78 -18.12
CA ASP A 55 -1.82 11.00 -19.48
C ASP A 55 -2.86 9.95 -19.85
N TYR A 56 -3.48 10.08 -21.04
CA TYR A 56 -4.32 9.06 -21.66
C TYR A 56 -3.83 8.77 -23.07
N VAL A 57 -3.67 7.49 -23.43
CA VAL A 57 -3.11 7.03 -24.70
C VAL A 57 -4.08 6.13 -25.46
N ASP A 58 -3.81 5.93 -26.76
CA ASP A 58 -4.67 5.18 -27.67
C ASP A 58 -4.47 3.66 -27.64
N ASP A 59 -3.42 3.19 -26.93
CA ASP A 59 -3.11 1.78 -26.82
C ASP A 59 -2.75 1.41 -25.37
N TYR A 60 -2.66 0.12 -25.05
CA TYR A 60 -2.34 -0.41 -23.73
C TYR A 60 -1.34 -1.56 -23.83
N ILE A 61 -0.57 -1.79 -22.75
CA ILE A 61 0.39 -2.90 -22.64
C ILE A 61 0.08 -3.83 -21.47
N PHE A 62 -0.82 -3.41 -20.59
CA PHE A 62 -1.30 -4.20 -19.46
C PHE A 62 -2.82 -4.31 -19.52
N ASP A 63 -3.34 -5.51 -19.20
CA ASP A 63 -4.78 -5.76 -19.04
C ASP A 63 -4.97 -6.74 -17.86
N GLY A 64 -5.50 -6.25 -16.76
CA GLY A 64 -5.66 -7.02 -15.52
C GLY A 64 -5.56 -6.17 -14.25
N ASP A 65 -5.36 -6.86 -13.12
CA ASP A 65 -5.29 -6.26 -11.79
C ASP A 65 -3.86 -6.27 -11.29
N TYR A 66 -3.30 -5.07 -11.05
CA TYR A 66 -1.93 -4.89 -10.63
C TYR A 66 -1.84 -3.95 -9.43
N LEU A 67 -0.77 -4.07 -8.66
CA LEU A 67 -0.32 -3.06 -7.71
C LEU A 67 0.83 -2.29 -8.34
N LEU A 68 0.66 -0.98 -8.51
CA LEU A 68 1.76 -0.10 -8.89
C LEU A 68 2.43 0.43 -7.63
N VAL A 69 3.77 0.46 -7.65
CA VAL A 69 4.57 1.02 -6.57
C VAL A 69 5.54 2.05 -7.15
N SER A 70 5.56 3.26 -6.61
CA SER A 70 6.46 4.32 -7.06
C SER A 70 7.92 3.84 -7.09
N GLU A 71 8.58 3.96 -8.24
CA GLU A 71 10.02 3.61 -8.37
C GLU A 71 10.92 4.78 -7.99
N ASP A 72 10.50 6.01 -8.29
CA ASP A 72 11.30 7.22 -8.06
C ASP A 72 10.44 8.43 -7.67
N GLY A 73 11.12 9.52 -7.32
CA GLY A 73 10.52 10.80 -7.03
C GLY A 73 10.44 11.16 -5.54
N ALA A 74 10.25 12.43 -5.29
CA ALA A 74 10.23 13.01 -3.94
C ALA A 74 9.14 12.41 -3.04
N ASN A 75 8.05 11.89 -3.63
CA ASN A 75 6.95 11.30 -2.86
C ASN A 75 7.34 10.00 -2.15
N LEU A 76 8.39 9.30 -2.58
CA LEU A 76 8.92 8.15 -1.85
C LEU A 76 9.31 8.49 -0.41
N ILE A 77 9.79 9.71 -0.19
CA ILE A 77 10.18 10.23 1.13
C ILE A 77 9.05 11.08 1.73
N ALA A 78 8.45 11.96 0.93
CA ALA A 78 7.48 12.95 1.42
C ALA A 78 6.13 12.33 1.81
N ARG A 79 5.77 11.19 1.23
CA ARG A 79 4.54 10.43 1.54
C ARG A 79 3.26 11.28 1.53
N LYS A 80 3.19 12.28 0.67
CA LYS A 80 2.01 13.15 0.53
C LYS A 80 0.84 12.45 -0.16
N THR A 81 1.14 11.50 -1.03
CA THR A 81 0.17 10.64 -1.71
C THR A 81 0.60 9.17 -1.56
N PRO A 82 -0.32 8.21 -1.71
CA PRO A 82 0.04 6.81 -1.70
C PRO A 82 1.16 6.50 -2.70
N ILE A 83 2.13 5.70 -2.27
CA ILE A 83 3.22 5.22 -3.14
C ILE A 83 2.91 3.86 -3.77
N ALA A 84 1.94 3.15 -3.20
CA ALA A 84 1.43 1.89 -3.70
C ALA A 84 -0.08 2.04 -3.95
N PHE A 85 -0.54 1.78 -5.17
CA PHE A 85 -1.94 1.94 -5.57
C PHE A 85 -2.35 0.87 -6.58
N SER A 86 -3.59 0.39 -6.45
CA SER A 86 -4.15 -0.62 -7.35
C SER A 86 -4.60 -0.02 -8.66
N VAL A 87 -4.36 -0.76 -9.75
CA VAL A 87 -4.90 -0.46 -11.08
C VAL A 87 -5.60 -1.68 -11.64
N THR A 88 -6.65 -1.47 -12.41
CA THR A 88 -7.50 -2.53 -12.97
C THR A 88 -7.78 -2.25 -14.43
N GLY A 89 -7.79 -3.32 -15.25
CA GLY A 89 -8.11 -3.25 -16.66
C GLY A 89 -6.97 -2.76 -17.53
N LYS A 90 -7.33 -2.20 -18.69
CA LYS A 90 -6.38 -1.79 -19.73
C LYS A 90 -5.64 -0.52 -19.36
N SER A 91 -4.31 -0.58 -19.40
CA SER A 91 -3.46 0.54 -18.98
C SER A 91 -2.09 0.49 -19.65
N TRP A 92 -1.42 1.64 -19.68
CA TRP A 92 -0.01 1.78 -20.07
C TRP A 92 0.78 2.24 -18.85
N ILE A 93 1.88 1.57 -18.53
CA ILE A 93 2.69 1.89 -17.36
C ILE A 93 4.11 2.20 -17.78
N ASN A 94 4.61 3.35 -17.34
CA ASN A 94 5.97 3.77 -17.63
C ASN A 94 6.99 3.21 -16.61
N ASN A 95 8.25 3.59 -16.77
CA ASN A 95 9.36 3.11 -15.92
C ASN A 95 9.50 3.84 -14.57
N HIS A 96 8.54 4.71 -14.20
CA HIS A 96 8.53 5.40 -12.90
C HIS A 96 7.67 4.69 -11.84
N ALA A 97 7.00 3.61 -12.22
CA ALA A 97 6.25 2.77 -11.30
C ALA A 97 6.58 1.28 -11.53
N HIS A 98 6.86 0.54 -10.48
CA HIS A 98 6.92 -0.92 -10.52
C HIS A 98 5.54 -1.51 -10.74
N VAL A 99 5.48 -2.67 -11.40
CA VAL A 99 4.24 -3.40 -11.68
C VAL A 99 4.30 -4.75 -10.99
N LEU A 100 3.42 -4.95 -10.04
CA LEU A 100 3.33 -6.18 -9.26
C LEU A 100 2.00 -6.88 -9.50
N LYS A 101 2.08 -8.18 -9.83
CA LYS A 101 0.93 -9.08 -9.97
C LYS A 101 0.85 -10.01 -8.78
N PHE A 102 -0.34 -10.20 -8.25
CA PHE A 102 -0.64 -11.09 -7.13
C PHE A 102 -1.59 -12.19 -7.56
N GLU A 103 -1.54 -13.34 -6.90
CA GLU A 103 -2.50 -14.43 -7.11
C GLU A 103 -3.89 -14.11 -6.54
N SER A 104 -3.94 -13.22 -5.53
CA SER A 104 -5.16 -12.88 -4.78
C SER A 104 -5.33 -11.37 -4.67
N ASP A 105 -6.57 -10.88 -4.85
CA ASP A 105 -6.94 -9.48 -4.63
C ASP A 105 -6.70 -9.05 -3.17
N ILE A 106 -6.94 -9.96 -2.23
CA ILE A 106 -6.71 -9.72 -0.80
C ILE A 106 -5.22 -9.46 -0.54
N ASP A 107 -4.33 -10.24 -1.16
CA ASP A 107 -2.89 -10.06 -0.97
C ASP A 107 -2.42 -8.76 -1.62
N ARG A 108 -2.93 -8.43 -2.81
CA ARG A 108 -2.67 -7.15 -3.48
C ARG A 108 -3.06 -5.97 -2.61
N LYS A 109 -4.28 -5.97 -2.05
CA LYS A 109 -4.78 -4.93 -1.15
C LYS A 109 -4.00 -4.87 0.16
N TYR A 110 -3.77 -6.02 0.80
CA TYR A 110 -2.99 -6.11 2.03
C TYR A 110 -1.60 -5.50 1.86
N VAL A 111 -0.90 -5.88 0.79
CA VAL A 111 0.44 -5.36 0.48
C VAL A 111 0.38 -3.86 0.16
N SER A 112 -0.64 -3.39 -0.55
CA SER A 112 -0.85 -1.96 -0.81
C SER A 112 -0.93 -1.16 0.49
N TYR A 113 -1.79 -1.58 1.43
CA TYR A 113 -1.90 -0.95 2.75
C TYR A 113 -0.59 -1.00 3.52
N TYR A 114 0.08 -2.15 3.50
CA TYR A 114 1.33 -2.34 4.22
C TYR A 114 2.44 -1.40 3.70
N LEU A 115 2.66 -1.34 2.38
CA LEU A 115 3.67 -0.48 1.76
C LEU A 115 3.39 1.01 1.99
N ASN A 116 2.12 1.41 2.00
CA ASN A 116 1.74 2.78 2.30
C ASN A 116 1.91 3.15 3.78
N HIS A 117 2.06 2.17 4.66
CA HIS A 117 2.23 2.39 6.09
C HIS A 117 3.69 2.38 6.55
N ILE A 118 4.50 1.40 6.08
CA ILE A 118 5.87 1.20 6.58
C ILE A 118 6.83 2.29 6.11
N ASP A 119 7.90 2.51 6.89
CA ASP A 119 9.04 3.31 6.46
C ASP A 119 9.87 2.57 5.41
N LEU A 120 9.95 3.13 4.21
CA LEU A 120 10.76 2.58 3.11
C LEU A 120 12.14 3.22 2.98
N THR A 121 12.47 4.18 3.82
CA THR A 121 13.78 4.86 3.80
C THR A 121 14.97 3.89 3.73
N PRO A 122 14.96 2.76 4.47
CA PRO A 122 16.07 1.78 4.39
C PRO A 122 16.24 1.11 3.03
N TYR A 123 15.23 1.14 2.18
CA TYR A 123 15.22 0.52 0.84
C TYR A 123 15.42 1.53 -0.28
N ILE A 124 15.39 2.83 0.03
CA ILE A 124 15.51 3.92 -0.93
C ILE A 124 16.97 4.31 -1.08
N SER A 125 17.44 4.42 -2.33
CA SER A 125 18.77 4.92 -2.69
C SER A 125 18.67 6.32 -3.32
N GLY A 126 19.79 7.06 -3.36
CA GLY A 126 19.88 8.35 -4.04
C GLY A 126 19.36 9.53 -3.19
N ALA A 127 20.29 10.35 -2.66
CA ALA A 127 19.95 11.50 -1.82
C ALA A 127 19.22 12.62 -2.57
N ALA A 128 19.63 12.92 -3.81
CA ALA A 128 19.03 13.98 -4.64
C ALA A 128 17.81 13.52 -5.43
N GLN A 129 17.79 12.27 -5.84
CA GLN A 129 16.65 11.63 -6.50
C GLN A 129 16.37 10.30 -5.80
N PRO A 130 15.43 10.28 -4.85
CA PRO A 130 15.04 9.05 -4.17
C PRO A 130 14.58 8.00 -5.17
N LYS A 131 15.16 6.79 -5.07
CA LYS A 131 14.84 5.67 -5.94
C LYS A 131 14.70 4.37 -5.16
N LEU A 132 13.59 3.70 -5.36
CA LEU A 132 13.33 2.34 -4.91
C LEU A 132 13.53 1.42 -6.11
N ASN A 133 14.69 0.79 -6.24
CA ASN A 133 14.96 -0.13 -7.36
C ASN A 133 14.27 -1.49 -7.13
N GLN A 134 14.15 -2.29 -8.18
CA GLN A 134 13.47 -3.59 -8.16
C GLN A 134 14.07 -4.56 -7.12
N GLN A 135 15.39 -4.59 -6.96
CA GLN A 135 16.05 -5.48 -5.99
C GLN A 135 15.66 -5.10 -4.57
N ASN A 136 15.73 -3.81 -4.25
CA ASN A 136 15.34 -3.29 -2.95
C ASN A 136 13.84 -3.50 -2.69
N LEU A 137 12.99 -3.22 -3.68
CA LEU A 137 11.55 -3.49 -3.61
C LEU A 137 11.28 -4.95 -3.26
N ASN A 138 11.87 -5.88 -4.01
CA ASN A 138 11.66 -7.32 -3.80
C ASN A 138 12.17 -7.80 -2.44
N SER A 139 13.16 -7.11 -1.83
CA SER A 139 13.73 -7.45 -0.53
C SER A 139 12.94 -6.92 0.67
N ILE A 140 11.91 -6.09 0.45
CA ILE A 140 11.06 -5.56 1.52
C ILE A 140 10.40 -6.72 2.25
N LYS A 141 10.62 -6.78 3.58
CA LYS A 141 10.02 -7.79 4.45
C LYS A 141 8.68 -7.32 4.97
N LEU A 142 7.68 -8.17 4.82
CA LEU A 142 6.32 -7.94 5.28
C LEU A 142 5.92 -8.98 6.31
N ALA A 143 5.24 -8.54 7.36
CA ALA A 143 4.53 -9.43 8.26
C ALA A 143 3.32 -10.02 7.51
N TYR A 144 3.29 -11.35 7.36
CA TYR A 144 2.30 -12.03 6.54
C TYR A 144 1.49 -13.02 7.40
N PRO A 145 0.41 -12.55 8.04
CA PRO A 145 -0.45 -13.40 8.86
C PRO A 145 -1.27 -14.35 7.99
N LYS A 146 -1.95 -15.32 8.63
CA LYS A 146 -2.86 -16.24 7.94
C LYS A 146 -3.92 -15.47 7.13
N GLN A 147 -4.39 -16.09 6.06
CA GLN A 147 -5.35 -15.48 5.12
C GLN A 147 -6.60 -14.91 5.80
N GLU A 148 -7.16 -15.62 6.79
CA GLU A 148 -8.33 -15.14 7.54
C GLU A 148 -8.08 -13.80 8.23
N VAL A 149 -6.86 -13.59 8.73
CA VAL A 149 -6.47 -12.34 9.38
C VAL A 149 -6.27 -11.25 8.34
N ARG A 150 -5.61 -11.55 7.20
CA ARG A 150 -5.45 -10.59 6.09
C ARG A 150 -6.81 -10.14 5.55
N ASN A 151 -7.75 -11.08 5.36
CA ASN A 151 -9.12 -10.77 4.94
C ASN A 151 -9.78 -9.75 5.89
N LYS A 152 -9.67 -9.96 7.19
CA LYS A 152 -10.25 -9.05 8.20
C LYS A 152 -9.57 -7.68 8.19
N ILE A 153 -8.23 -7.63 8.06
CA ILE A 153 -7.48 -6.38 7.99
C ILE A 153 -7.93 -5.59 6.75
N VAL A 154 -7.94 -6.23 5.58
CA VAL A 154 -8.36 -5.58 4.32
C VAL A 154 -9.80 -5.10 4.43
N GLN A 155 -10.73 -5.92 4.91
CA GLN A 155 -12.13 -5.52 5.07
C GLN A 155 -12.30 -4.29 5.97
N VAL A 156 -11.59 -4.23 7.09
CA VAL A 156 -11.66 -3.10 8.02
C VAL A 156 -11.10 -1.84 7.36
N LEU A 157 -9.94 -1.95 6.68
CA LEU A 157 -9.30 -0.81 6.02
C LEU A 157 -10.12 -0.32 4.82
N ASP A 158 -10.65 -1.24 3.98
CA ASP A 158 -11.56 -0.89 2.87
C ASP A 158 -12.81 -0.14 3.37
N ASN A 159 -13.40 -0.58 4.50
CA ASN A 159 -14.56 0.09 5.09
C ASN A 159 -14.21 1.51 5.58
N PHE A 160 -13.03 1.70 6.18
CA PHE A 160 -12.59 3.04 6.58
C PHE A 160 -12.34 3.93 5.36
N ASP A 161 -11.69 3.41 4.32
CA ASP A 161 -11.47 4.14 3.08
C ASP A 161 -12.80 4.57 2.43
N ALA A 162 -13.79 3.67 2.35
CA ALA A 162 -15.11 3.98 1.84
C ALA A 162 -15.78 5.10 2.64
N VAL A 163 -15.77 5.00 3.97
CA VAL A 163 -16.35 6.03 4.86
C VAL A 163 -15.64 7.37 4.71
N CYS A 164 -14.30 7.38 4.63
CA CYS A 164 -13.53 8.61 4.45
C CYS A 164 -13.81 9.28 3.09
N ASN A 165 -13.98 8.48 2.03
CA ASN A 165 -14.27 9.00 0.69
C ASN A 165 -15.70 9.54 0.56
N ASP A 166 -16.69 8.89 1.18
CA ASP A 166 -18.08 9.36 1.18
C ASP A 166 -18.24 10.68 1.94
N LEU A 167 -17.44 10.92 2.97
CA LEU A 167 -17.47 12.14 3.77
C LEU A 167 -16.78 13.35 3.11
N ASN A 168 -16.12 13.17 1.98
CA ASN A 168 -15.58 14.29 1.19
C ASN A 168 -16.66 15.22 0.61
N ILE A 169 -17.94 14.88 0.78
CA ILE A 169 -19.08 15.66 0.25
C ILE A 169 -19.72 16.54 1.34
N GLY A 170 -18.97 17.12 2.31
CA GLY A 170 -19.60 18.19 3.06
C GLY A 170 -19.21 18.48 4.52
N LEU A 171 -18.30 17.76 5.17
CA LEU A 171 -17.93 18.02 6.56
C LEU A 171 -16.40 17.96 6.81
N PRO A 172 -15.64 19.00 6.46
CA PRO A 172 -14.18 18.97 6.52
C PRO A 172 -13.58 18.58 7.88
N LYS A 173 -14.20 19.01 8.99
CA LYS A 173 -13.72 18.67 10.34
C LYS A 173 -13.96 17.21 10.72
N GLU A 174 -15.10 16.65 10.31
CA GLU A 174 -15.41 15.25 10.54
C GLU A 174 -14.51 14.35 9.69
N ILE A 175 -14.20 14.76 8.44
CA ILE A 175 -13.22 14.09 7.57
C ILE A 175 -11.87 14.03 8.25
N GLU A 176 -11.36 15.15 8.78
CA GLU A 176 -10.08 15.20 9.48
C GLU A 176 -10.05 14.25 10.70
N LEU A 177 -11.12 14.24 11.50
CA LEU A 177 -11.21 13.36 12.67
C LEU A 177 -11.26 11.89 12.28
N ARG A 178 -12.00 11.55 11.23
CA ARG A 178 -12.07 10.18 10.72
C ARG A 178 -10.77 9.74 10.07
N GLN A 179 -10.07 10.63 9.39
CA GLN A 179 -8.74 10.35 8.85
C GLN A 179 -7.75 10.02 9.96
N LYS A 180 -7.74 10.80 11.05
CA LYS A 180 -6.91 10.49 12.24
C LYS A 180 -7.28 9.15 12.87
N GLN A 181 -8.58 8.83 12.93
CA GLN A 181 -9.06 7.54 13.42
C GLN A 181 -8.61 6.39 12.51
N TYR A 182 -8.70 6.55 11.19
CA TYR A 182 -8.22 5.59 10.22
C TYR A 182 -6.71 5.34 10.35
N GLU A 183 -5.91 6.40 10.43
CA GLU A 183 -4.45 6.29 10.60
C GLU A 183 -4.10 5.54 11.88
N TYR A 184 -4.77 5.84 12.98
CA TYR A 184 -4.60 5.15 14.25
C TYR A 184 -4.91 3.64 14.14
N PHE A 185 -6.07 3.28 13.56
CA PHE A 185 -6.44 1.87 13.42
C PHE A 185 -5.56 1.14 12.40
N ARG A 186 -5.19 1.79 11.29
CA ARG A 186 -4.24 1.24 10.32
C ARG A 186 -2.92 0.90 10.97
N GLU A 187 -2.37 1.84 11.74
CA GLU A 187 -1.14 1.60 12.50
C GLU A 187 -1.30 0.39 13.44
N LYS A 188 -2.38 0.37 14.22
CA LYS A 188 -2.64 -0.74 15.15
C LYS A 188 -2.83 -2.10 14.48
N LEU A 189 -3.43 -2.13 13.28
CA LEU A 189 -3.65 -3.36 12.53
C LEU A 189 -2.41 -3.86 11.78
N LEU A 190 -1.54 -2.95 11.33
CA LEU A 190 -0.38 -3.27 10.52
C LEU A 190 0.95 -3.29 11.30
N THR A 191 0.96 -2.83 12.55
CA THR A 191 2.15 -2.90 13.39
C THR A 191 2.27 -4.27 14.05
N PHE A 192 3.12 -5.12 13.48
CA PHE A 192 3.50 -6.41 14.02
C PHE A 192 4.91 -6.30 14.60
N THR A 193 5.06 -6.35 15.92
CA THR A 193 6.37 -6.36 16.56
C THR A 193 6.93 -7.78 16.67
N ALA A 194 8.24 -7.93 16.45
CA ALA A 194 8.92 -9.21 16.52
C ALA A 194 8.88 -9.83 17.93
N GLU A 195 8.61 -9.02 18.96
CA GLU A 195 8.63 -9.41 20.38
C GLU A 195 7.23 -9.62 20.98
N GLY A 196 6.17 -9.51 20.20
CA GLY A 196 4.79 -9.74 20.67
C GLY A 196 4.28 -8.73 21.69
N VAL A 197 4.97 -7.61 21.87
CA VAL A 197 4.59 -6.55 22.80
C VAL A 197 3.89 -5.43 22.00
N TYR A 198 2.59 -5.28 22.20
CA TYR A 198 1.90 -4.04 21.81
C TYR A 198 2.37 -2.90 22.71
N PRO A 199 2.82 -1.77 22.19
CA PRO A 199 2.95 -0.57 23.00
C PRO A 199 1.54 -0.08 23.34
N GLY A 200 1.05 -0.43 24.50
CA GLY A 200 -0.22 0.02 25.06
C GLY A 200 -1.12 -1.09 25.57
N GLN A 201 -1.01 -1.42 26.85
CA GLN A 201 -2.09 -2.06 27.59
C GLN A 201 -3.32 -1.15 27.49
N TRP A 202 -4.40 -1.67 26.91
CA TRP A 202 -5.72 -1.06 27.06
C TRP A 202 -6.17 -1.20 28.52
N THR A 203 -5.88 -0.21 29.33
CA THR A 203 -6.64 0.00 30.55
C THR A 203 -7.94 0.69 30.12
N VAL A 204 -9.05 -0.02 30.21
CA VAL A 204 -10.39 0.58 30.17
C VAL A 204 -10.56 1.37 31.46
N SER A 205 -9.98 2.56 31.54
CA SER A 205 -10.42 3.60 32.45
C SER A 205 -11.51 4.39 31.72
N GLY A 206 -12.71 4.31 32.30
CA GLY A 206 -13.91 4.87 31.70
C GLY A 206 -13.97 6.40 31.82
N ASP A 207 -13.15 7.10 31.04
CA ASP A 207 -13.30 8.54 30.88
C ASP A 207 -13.65 8.83 29.40
N ARG A 208 -14.96 9.06 29.18
CA ARG A 208 -15.43 9.73 27.97
C ARG A 208 -15.01 11.19 28.06
N PRO A 209 -14.33 11.76 27.08
CA PRO A 209 -14.21 13.21 26.98
C PRO A 209 -15.60 13.80 26.67
N THR A 210 -16.01 14.75 27.47
CA THR A 210 -17.17 15.62 27.29
C THR A 210 -17.06 16.48 26.05
#